data_ac9045708e06c2bd6b39acb20a4d7910
#
_entry.id   ac9045708e06c2bd6b39acb20a4d7910
#
_cell.length_a   1.000
_cell.length_b   1.000
_cell.length_c   1.000
_cell.angle_alpha   90.00
_cell.angle_beta   90.00
_cell.angle_gamma   90.00
#
_symmetry.space_group_name_H-M   'P 1'
#
loop_
_entity.id
_entity.type
_entity.pdbx_description
1 polymer ?
#
loop_
_entity_poly.entity_id
_entity_poly.type
_entity_poly.pdbx_seq_one_letter_code
_entity_poly.pdbx_strand_id
1 'polypeptide(L)'
;IGALKSPVSIEPVSRLMIHVRPEQPDTDLFADCLLDRFLRVASDNRVSVIELVHIPGQSPVHNLAKSRSFVRNSSNKDYSKIMLGRPVYGSNWSRAINELRRKTGWELPAEAPSSVNDVLRVVTASNSTLEVSPIELEDLLSPCILIWEDRVGALVPIRRVYADELLGTGNQPSFDFITNHDAAFSSRRSFVNSPRTAAAMRPDAPILFYESQKSGGRGAVIAVARIVDTVVVQKRDIPNEHLRKLVVDDVDSFSASDDVLLTTFDNLFKVPQPVPLRALRQCGAVDGSNLVAPVSVSSNQITQILSLGWNDE
;
A
#
# COMPACT_ATOMS: atom_id res chain seq x y z
N ILE A 1 -11.57 10.29 19.34
CA ILE A 1 -12.85 9.70 18.93
C ILE A 1 -13.16 10.27 17.57
N GLY A 2 -13.01 9.49 16.52
CA GLY A 2 -13.35 9.87 15.15
C GLY A 2 -14.83 9.61 14.89
N ALA A 3 -15.58 10.59 14.40
CA ALA A 3 -16.94 10.42 13.96
C ALA A 3 -16.97 10.32 12.42
N LEU A 4 -17.38 9.18 11.90
CA LEU A 4 -17.72 8.99 10.49
C LEU A 4 -19.13 9.57 10.25
N LYS A 5 -19.20 10.67 9.49
CA LYS A 5 -20.46 11.10 8.87
C LYS A 5 -20.35 10.84 7.37
N SER A 6 -21.16 9.93 6.87
CA SER A 6 -21.37 9.74 5.44
C SER A 6 -22.55 10.60 5.00
N PRO A 7 -22.38 11.63 4.16
CA PRO A 7 -23.50 12.24 3.47
C PRO A 7 -24.02 11.27 2.40
N VAL A 8 -25.32 11.24 2.21
CA VAL A 8 -25.99 10.49 1.12
C VAL A 8 -25.61 11.12 -0.21
N SER A 9 -24.48 10.70 -0.78
CA SER A 9 -24.04 11.01 -2.12
C SER A 9 -23.92 9.67 -2.89
N ILE A 10 -24.21 9.71 -4.16
CA ILE A 10 -24.17 8.54 -5.06
C ILE A 10 -22.77 7.90 -5.12
N GLU A 11 -21.76 8.57 -4.58
CA GLU A 11 -20.37 8.09 -4.47
C GLU A 11 -19.88 8.16 -3.01
N PRO A 12 -19.14 7.16 -2.54
CA PRO A 12 -18.67 7.12 -1.17
C PRO A 12 -17.56 8.15 -0.93
N VAL A 13 -17.95 9.35 -0.54
CA VAL A 13 -17.05 10.35 0.04
C VAL A 13 -17.13 10.21 1.55
N SER A 14 -16.01 9.93 2.19
CA SER A 14 -15.94 9.90 3.65
C SER A 14 -15.29 11.16 4.18
N ARG A 15 -16.00 11.84 5.08
CA ARG A 15 -15.48 13.02 5.76
C ARG A 15 -14.94 12.64 7.13
N LEU A 16 -13.66 12.92 7.34
CA LEU A 16 -12.93 12.57 8.55
C LEU A 16 -12.63 13.82 9.39
N MET A 17 -12.86 13.71 10.66
CA MET A 17 -12.42 14.68 11.66
C MET A 17 -11.56 13.94 12.68
N ILE A 18 -10.29 14.30 12.79
CA ILE A 18 -9.37 13.75 13.79
C ILE A 18 -9.05 14.86 14.79
N HIS A 19 -9.24 14.55 16.06
CA HIS A 19 -8.84 15.41 17.16
C HIS A 19 -7.93 14.64 18.11
N VAL A 20 -6.72 15.14 18.31
CA VAL A 20 -5.76 14.63 19.30
C VAL A 20 -5.46 15.71 20.33
N ARG A 21 -5.19 15.31 21.56
CA ARG A 21 -4.81 16.27 22.61
C ARG A 21 -3.34 16.66 22.40
N PRO A 22 -3.03 17.93 22.11
CA PRO A 22 -1.68 18.34 21.70
C PRO A 22 -0.61 18.23 22.80
N GLU A 23 -1.04 18.21 24.07
CA GLU A 23 -0.14 18.22 25.24
C GLU A 23 0.20 16.81 25.76
N GLN A 24 -0.28 15.75 25.09
CA GLN A 24 -0.01 14.39 25.52
C GLN A 24 1.29 13.87 24.88
N PRO A 25 2.11 13.09 25.61
CA PRO A 25 3.18 12.35 24.99
C PRO A 25 2.60 11.45 23.88
N ASP A 26 3.37 11.21 22.82
CA ASP A 26 3.00 10.35 21.68
C ASP A 26 1.80 10.85 20.83
N THR A 27 1.46 12.14 20.90
CA THR A 27 0.38 12.75 20.10
C THR A 27 0.52 12.45 18.61
N ASP A 28 1.75 12.53 18.07
CA ASP A 28 2.04 12.26 16.67
C ASP A 28 1.81 10.78 16.33
N LEU A 29 2.19 9.87 17.22
CA LEU A 29 1.95 8.44 17.06
C LEU A 29 0.45 8.13 17.05
N PHE A 30 -0.32 8.71 17.98
CA PHE A 30 -1.78 8.53 18.00
C PHE A 30 -2.45 9.08 16.75
N ALA A 31 -2.04 10.25 16.28
CA ALA A 31 -2.56 10.82 15.04
C ALA A 31 -2.25 9.94 13.82
N ASP A 32 -1.03 9.40 13.76
CA ASP A 32 -0.57 8.48 12.70
C ASP A 32 -1.42 7.20 12.70
N CYS A 33 -1.55 6.54 13.84
CA CYS A 33 -2.35 5.32 13.97
C CYS A 33 -3.84 5.54 13.60
N LEU A 34 -4.43 6.66 14.03
CA LEU A 34 -5.82 6.99 13.73
C LEU A 34 -6.02 7.23 12.23
N LEU A 35 -5.15 8.00 11.61
CA LEU A 35 -5.24 8.31 10.17
C LEU A 35 -5.03 7.03 9.35
N ASP A 36 -4.00 6.25 9.65
CA ASP A 36 -3.69 5.01 8.93
C ASP A 36 -4.81 3.98 9.08
N ARG A 37 -5.36 3.82 10.28
CA ARG A 37 -6.52 2.94 10.50
C ARG A 37 -7.73 3.38 9.69
N PHE A 38 -7.98 4.68 9.65
CA PHE A 38 -9.07 5.23 8.87
C PHE A 38 -8.88 4.99 7.37
N LEU A 39 -7.70 5.30 6.83
CA LEU A 39 -7.36 5.08 5.42
C LEU A 39 -7.56 3.62 5.01
N ARG A 40 -7.16 2.69 5.88
CA ARG A 40 -7.36 1.27 5.65
C ARG A 40 -8.83 0.88 5.61
N VAL A 41 -9.62 1.30 6.62
CA VAL A 41 -11.06 1.01 6.65
C VAL A 41 -11.75 1.61 5.43
N ALA A 42 -11.37 2.82 5.03
CA ALA A 42 -11.90 3.48 3.84
C ALA A 42 -11.54 2.70 2.55
N SER A 43 -10.31 2.21 2.43
CA SER A 43 -9.88 1.37 1.32
C SER A 43 -10.66 0.05 1.27
N ASP A 44 -10.80 -0.65 2.39
CA ASP A 44 -11.57 -1.90 2.48
C ASP A 44 -13.05 -1.71 2.09
N ASN A 45 -13.60 -0.51 2.36
CA ASN A 45 -14.98 -0.12 1.99
C ASN A 45 -15.08 0.56 0.61
N ARG A 46 -14.02 0.56 -0.18
CA ARG A 46 -13.97 1.14 -1.54
C ARG A 46 -14.35 2.62 -1.58
N VAL A 47 -14.01 3.37 -0.54
CA VAL A 47 -14.17 4.83 -0.52
C VAL A 47 -13.22 5.45 -1.52
N SER A 48 -13.73 6.24 -2.45
CA SER A 48 -12.91 6.86 -3.51
C SER A 48 -12.31 8.20 -3.10
N VAL A 49 -12.95 8.94 -2.21
CA VAL A 49 -12.51 10.27 -1.75
C VAL A 49 -12.63 10.37 -0.25
N ILE A 50 -11.57 10.86 0.38
CA ILE A 50 -11.54 11.19 1.80
C ILE A 50 -11.32 12.69 1.94
N GLU A 51 -12.19 13.34 2.71
CA GLU A 51 -12.01 14.72 3.12
C GLU A 51 -11.63 14.77 4.60
N LEU A 52 -10.46 15.32 4.90
CA LEU A 52 -10.01 15.58 6.26
C LEU A 52 -10.30 17.04 6.61
N VAL A 53 -11.18 17.22 7.58
CA VAL A 53 -11.59 18.55 8.05
C VAL A 53 -10.43 19.26 8.74
N HIS A 54 -10.17 20.49 8.34
CA HIS A 54 -9.18 21.34 9.00
C HIS A 54 -9.70 21.83 10.35
N ILE A 55 -9.03 21.39 11.42
CA ILE A 55 -9.32 21.86 12.78
C ILE A 55 -8.13 22.72 13.23
N PRO A 56 -8.31 24.02 13.56
CA PRO A 56 -7.24 24.85 14.09
C PRO A 56 -6.58 24.20 15.33
N GLY A 57 -5.26 24.31 15.44
CA GLY A 57 -4.51 23.72 16.54
C GLY A 57 -4.17 22.23 16.40
N GLN A 58 -4.61 21.55 15.33
CA GLN A 58 -4.30 20.13 15.07
C GLN A 58 -3.12 19.98 14.10
N SER A 59 -2.00 20.69 14.37
CA SER A 59 -0.80 20.65 13.51
C SER A 59 -0.25 19.24 13.23
N PRO A 60 -0.17 18.31 14.21
CA PRO A 60 0.28 16.95 13.96
C PRO A 60 -0.57 16.23 12.91
N VAL A 61 -1.89 16.32 13.01
CA VAL A 61 -2.83 15.71 12.06
C VAL A 61 -2.63 16.26 10.65
N HIS A 62 -2.43 17.58 10.52
CA HIS A 62 -2.26 18.22 9.22
C HIS A 62 -0.89 17.92 8.60
N ASN A 63 0.16 17.79 9.40
CA ASN A 63 1.48 17.37 8.91
C ASN A 63 1.45 15.93 8.40
N LEU A 64 0.77 15.04 9.14
CA LEU A 64 0.55 13.65 8.71
C LEU A 64 -0.31 13.57 7.44
N ALA A 65 -1.38 14.36 7.33
CA ALA A 65 -2.17 14.42 6.11
C ALA A 65 -1.31 14.77 4.89
N LYS A 66 -0.42 15.76 5.02
CA LYS A 66 0.53 16.11 3.94
C LYS A 66 1.49 14.97 3.63
N SER A 67 2.05 14.30 4.66
CA SER A 67 2.95 13.15 4.45
C SER A 67 2.27 11.93 3.86
N ARG A 68 0.93 11.87 3.90
CA ARG A 68 0.08 10.85 3.25
C ARG A 68 -0.54 11.35 1.94
N SER A 69 0.05 12.38 1.35
CA SER A 69 -0.36 12.96 0.06
C SER A 69 -1.81 13.41 -0.01
N PHE A 70 -2.33 13.95 1.09
CA PHE A 70 -3.54 14.74 1.05
C PHE A 70 -3.26 16.10 0.43
N VAL A 71 -4.08 16.51 -0.51
CA VAL A 71 -4.00 17.81 -1.17
C VAL A 71 -4.91 18.80 -0.45
N ARG A 72 -4.36 19.97 -0.13
CA ARG A 72 -5.13 21.02 0.54
C ARG A 72 -6.09 21.68 -0.43
N ASN A 73 -7.34 21.78 -0.04
CA ASN A 73 -8.35 22.49 -0.79
C ASN A 73 -8.19 24.01 -0.56
N SER A 74 -8.14 24.79 -1.63
CA SER A 74 -7.95 26.23 -1.58
C SER A 74 -9.16 26.99 -1.01
N SER A 75 -10.37 26.45 -1.14
CA SER A 75 -11.61 27.13 -0.77
C SER A 75 -11.94 27.05 0.71
N ASN A 76 -11.78 25.88 1.34
CA ASN A 76 -12.24 25.62 2.73
C ASN A 76 -11.11 25.24 3.70
N LYS A 77 -9.86 25.20 3.23
CA LYS A 77 -8.67 24.75 3.98
C LYS A 77 -8.67 23.27 4.39
N ASP A 78 -9.70 22.51 4.09
CA ASP A 78 -9.74 21.07 4.30
C ASP A 78 -8.71 20.35 3.38
N TYR A 79 -8.45 19.10 3.66
CA TYR A 79 -7.55 18.27 2.86
C TYR A 79 -8.36 17.18 2.19
N SER A 80 -8.03 16.89 0.94
CA SER A 80 -8.67 15.81 0.17
C SER A 80 -7.64 14.79 -0.26
N LYS A 81 -7.99 13.50 -0.18
CA LYS A 81 -7.22 12.39 -0.70
C LYS A 81 -8.10 11.54 -1.58
N ILE A 82 -7.54 11.18 -2.74
CA ILE A 82 -8.17 10.23 -3.64
C ILE A 82 -7.60 8.85 -3.34
N MET A 83 -8.47 7.85 -3.32
CA MET A 83 -8.12 6.45 -3.12
C MET A 83 -8.61 5.64 -4.31
N LEU A 84 -7.68 5.16 -5.13
CA LEU A 84 -8.05 4.40 -6.32
C LEU A 84 -8.35 2.93 -6.01
N GLY A 85 -7.63 2.33 -5.04
CA GLY A 85 -7.87 0.97 -4.55
C GLY A 85 -7.61 -0.13 -5.57
N ARG A 86 -6.84 0.15 -6.62
CA ARG A 86 -6.57 -0.79 -7.71
C ARG A 86 -5.24 -0.50 -8.41
N PRO A 87 -4.66 -1.50 -9.10
CA PRO A 87 -3.55 -1.27 -9.99
C PRO A 87 -4.01 -0.58 -11.28
N VAL A 88 -3.11 0.22 -11.88
CA VAL A 88 -3.31 0.85 -13.17
C VAL A 88 -2.13 0.55 -14.08
N TYR A 89 -2.41 0.15 -15.30
CA TYR A 89 -1.44 -0.21 -16.33
C TYR A 89 -1.96 0.23 -17.71
N GLY A 90 -1.12 0.23 -18.73
CA GLY A 90 -1.41 0.81 -20.03
C GLY A 90 -2.81 0.44 -20.59
N SER A 91 -3.21 -0.85 -20.57
CA SER A 91 -4.48 -1.30 -21.13
C SER A 91 -5.74 -0.85 -20.33
N ASN A 92 -5.61 -0.56 -19.03
CA ASN A 92 -6.73 -0.06 -18.23
C ASN A 92 -6.64 1.42 -17.87
N TRP A 93 -5.59 2.12 -18.33
CA TRP A 93 -5.31 3.52 -17.99
C TRP A 93 -6.50 4.43 -18.32
N SER A 94 -6.94 4.45 -19.60
CA SER A 94 -8.05 5.32 -20.03
C SER A 94 -9.34 5.08 -19.24
N ARG A 95 -9.64 3.82 -18.88
CA ARG A 95 -10.81 3.49 -18.05
C ARG A 95 -10.64 4.05 -16.65
N ALA A 96 -9.47 3.85 -16.04
CA ALA A 96 -9.17 4.30 -14.68
C ALA A 96 -9.22 5.83 -14.55
N ILE A 97 -8.61 6.57 -15.50
CA ILE A 97 -8.63 8.04 -15.46
C ILE A 97 -10.03 8.63 -15.72
N ASN A 98 -10.82 8.04 -16.61
CA ASN A 98 -12.19 8.49 -16.86
C ASN A 98 -13.09 8.25 -15.64
N GLU A 99 -12.95 7.11 -14.98
CA GLU A 99 -13.66 6.82 -13.73
C GLU A 99 -13.24 7.80 -12.63
N LEU A 100 -11.94 8.05 -12.47
CA LEU A 100 -11.40 8.99 -11.50
C LEU A 100 -11.91 10.40 -11.77
N ARG A 101 -11.84 10.88 -13.02
CA ARG A 101 -12.37 12.19 -13.41
C ARG A 101 -13.84 12.35 -13.07
N ARG A 102 -14.66 11.36 -13.40
CA ARG A 102 -16.09 11.35 -13.11
C ARG A 102 -16.39 11.43 -11.62
N LYS A 103 -15.62 10.70 -10.79
CA LYS A 103 -15.82 10.61 -9.34
C LYS A 103 -15.29 11.80 -8.57
N THR A 104 -14.21 12.40 -9.03
CA THR A 104 -13.42 13.35 -8.22
C THR A 104 -13.27 14.72 -8.88
N GLY A 105 -13.54 14.83 -10.17
CA GLY A 105 -13.23 16.02 -10.95
C GLY A 105 -11.73 16.25 -11.21
N TRP A 106 -10.87 15.29 -10.86
CA TRP A 106 -9.45 15.37 -11.19
C TRP A 106 -9.21 14.94 -12.63
N GLU A 107 -8.28 15.61 -13.29
CA GLU A 107 -7.86 15.27 -14.65
C GLU A 107 -6.41 14.82 -14.66
N LEU A 108 -6.17 13.63 -15.19
CA LEU A 108 -4.86 13.05 -15.42
C LEU A 108 -4.52 13.07 -16.91
N PRO A 109 -3.24 12.90 -17.28
CA PRO A 109 -2.83 12.79 -18.68
C PRO A 109 -3.60 11.68 -19.40
N ALA A 110 -3.87 11.88 -20.71
CA ALA A 110 -4.54 10.88 -21.53
C ALA A 110 -3.69 9.61 -21.72
N GLU A 111 -2.37 9.78 -21.73
CA GLU A 111 -1.41 8.69 -21.91
C GLU A 111 -0.87 8.19 -20.55
N ALA A 112 -0.71 6.88 -20.43
CA ALA A 112 -0.08 6.25 -19.28
C ALA A 112 1.41 6.63 -19.21
N PRO A 113 2.00 6.71 -18.01
CA PRO A 113 3.45 6.88 -17.89
C PRO A 113 4.20 5.72 -18.55
N SER A 114 5.27 6.02 -19.23
CA SER A 114 6.17 5.06 -19.86
C SER A 114 7.43 4.78 -19.03
N SER A 115 7.81 5.73 -18.17
CA SER A 115 9.02 5.69 -17.36
C SER A 115 8.81 6.34 -16.00
N VAL A 116 9.63 5.95 -15.02
CA VAL A 116 9.68 6.60 -13.69
C VAL A 116 10.04 8.10 -13.75
N ASN A 117 10.73 8.51 -14.81
CA ASN A 117 11.17 9.89 -15.00
C ASN A 117 10.14 10.78 -15.72
N ASP A 118 8.99 10.25 -16.09
CA ASP A 118 7.94 11.04 -16.72
C ASP A 118 7.43 12.11 -15.76
N VAL A 119 7.09 13.28 -16.30
CA VAL A 119 6.42 14.34 -15.56
C VAL A 119 4.96 14.37 -15.98
N LEU A 120 4.10 14.07 -15.04
CA LEU A 120 2.65 13.97 -15.26
C LEU A 120 1.96 15.23 -14.76
N ARG A 121 1.15 15.84 -15.62
CA ARG A 121 0.35 17.00 -15.23
C ARG A 121 -1.03 16.55 -14.73
N VAL A 122 -1.30 16.82 -13.46
CA VAL A 122 -2.57 16.53 -12.80
C VAL A 122 -3.29 17.84 -12.52
N VAL A 123 -4.56 17.93 -12.90
CA VAL A 123 -5.43 19.07 -12.56
C VAL A 123 -6.42 18.61 -11.51
N THR A 124 -6.44 19.28 -10.37
CA THR A 124 -7.36 18.95 -9.26
C THR A 124 -8.76 19.53 -9.51
N ALA A 125 -9.76 19.07 -8.76
CA ALA A 125 -11.12 19.63 -8.82
C ALA A 125 -11.20 21.14 -8.51
N SER A 126 -10.19 21.70 -7.82
CA SER A 126 -10.08 23.15 -7.57
C SER A 126 -9.29 23.90 -8.65
N ASN A 127 -9.08 23.30 -9.83
CA ASN A 127 -8.27 23.83 -10.94
C ASN A 127 -6.81 24.14 -10.58
N SER A 128 -6.27 23.54 -9.53
CA SER A 128 -4.85 23.60 -9.22
C SER A 128 -4.11 22.57 -10.07
N THR A 129 -3.01 22.97 -10.69
CA THR A 129 -2.15 22.08 -11.48
C THR A 129 -0.99 21.60 -10.61
N LEU A 130 -0.75 20.29 -10.65
CA LEU A 130 0.39 19.63 -10.03
C LEU A 130 1.22 18.97 -11.14
N GLU A 131 2.53 19.10 -11.05
CA GLU A 131 3.47 18.31 -11.86
C GLU A 131 4.10 17.28 -10.94
N VAL A 132 3.91 16.00 -11.28
CA VAL A 132 4.29 14.88 -10.41
C VAL A 132 4.95 13.77 -11.23
N SER A 133 5.85 13.05 -10.61
CA SER A 133 6.38 11.79 -11.12
C SER A 133 5.32 10.67 -11.01
N PRO A 134 5.49 9.53 -11.70
CA PRO A 134 4.61 8.36 -11.54
C PRO A 134 4.55 7.86 -10.09
N ILE A 135 5.65 7.92 -9.34
CA ILE A 135 5.69 7.52 -7.93
C ILE A 135 4.89 8.49 -7.05
N GLU A 136 5.04 9.80 -7.26
CA GLU A 136 4.23 10.80 -6.55
C GLU A 136 2.74 10.69 -6.92
N LEU A 137 2.43 10.31 -8.17
CA LEU A 137 1.05 10.03 -8.56
C LEU A 137 0.48 8.81 -7.83
N GLU A 138 1.28 7.73 -7.64
CA GLU A 138 0.87 6.61 -6.79
C GLU A 138 0.55 7.07 -5.36
N ASP A 139 1.37 7.96 -4.79
CA ASP A 139 1.13 8.50 -3.45
C ASP A 139 -0.16 9.31 -3.38
N LEU A 140 -0.42 10.13 -4.40
CA LEU A 140 -1.67 10.91 -4.49
C LEU A 140 -2.92 10.04 -4.58
N LEU A 141 -2.83 8.90 -5.29
CA LEU A 141 -3.94 7.97 -5.55
C LEU A 141 -3.95 6.75 -4.63
N SER A 142 -3.04 6.70 -3.63
CA SER A 142 -2.84 5.52 -2.79
C SER A 142 -4.06 5.15 -1.93
N PRO A 143 -4.38 3.86 -1.79
CA PRO A 143 -3.60 2.73 -2.31
C PRO A 143 -3.78 2.55 -3.84
N CYS A 144 -2.68 2.55 -4.56
CA CYS A 144 -2.63 2.40 -6.01
C CYS A 144 -1.23 1.93 -6.43
N ILE A 145 -1.13 1.14 -7.47
CA ILE A 145 0.13 0.78 -8.12
C ILE A 145 0.01 1.09 -9.61
N LEU A 146 0.92 1.90 -10.12
CA LEU A 146 1.03 2.19 -11.55
C LEU A 146 2.05 1.26 -12.17
N ILE A 147 1.74 0.60 -13.28
CA ILE A 147 2.67 -0.28 -14.00
C ILE A 147 2.98 0.34 -15.36
N TRP A 148 4.22 0.80 -15.51
CA TRP A 148 4.80 1.25 -16.78
C TRP A 148 5.75 0.19 -17.35
N GLU A 149 6.21 0.39 -18.59
CA GLU A 149 6.85 -0.63 -19.40
C GLU A 149 8.08 -1.27 -18.73
N ASP A 150 8.96 -0.49 -18.13
CA ASP A 150 10.21 -0.95 -17.52
C ASP A 150 10.12 -1.27 -16.03
N ARG A 151 8.92 -1.19 -15.45
CA ARG A 151 8.77 -1.38 -14.02
C ARG A 151 8.90 -2.85 -13.65
N VAL A 152 10.00 -3.19 -13.00
CA VAL A 152 10.24 -4.53 -12.43
C VAL A 152 9.71 -4.59 -11.01
N GLY A 153 9.07 -5.69 -10.65
CA GLY A 153 8.58 -5.94 -9.29
C GLY A 153 9.15 -7.21 -8.67
N ALA A 154 8.69 -7.51 -7.47
CA ALA A 154 9.05 -8.70 -6.71
C ALA A 154 7.81 -9.54 -6.40
N LEU A 155 7.89 -10.84 -6.64
CA LEU A 155 6.91 -11.82 -6.17
C LEU A 155 7.48 -12.52 -4.94
N VAL A 156 6.85 -12.32 -3.78
CA VAL A 156 7.39 -12.67 -2.46
C VAL A 156 6.51 -13.71 -1.77
N PRO A 157 7.04 -14.91 -1.50
CA PRO A 157 6.30 -15.91 -0.74
C PRO A 157 6.24 -15.55 0.75
N ILE A 158 5.05 -15.62 1.32
CA ILE A 158 4.81 -15.45 2.75
C ILE A 158 4.04 -16.63 3.32
N ARG A 159 4.23 -16.94 4.60
CA ARG A 159 3.45 -17.94 5.31
C ARG A 159 2.06 -17.39 5.63
N ARG A 160 1.08 -18.30 5.80
CA ARG A 160 -0.30 -17.92 6.12
C ARG A 160 -0.42 -17.05 7.37
N VAL A 161 0.31 -17.37 8.43
CA VAL A 161 0.31 -16.57 9.67
C VAL A 161 0.65 -15.11 9.38
N TYR A 162 1.71 -14.86 8.61
CA TYR A 162 2.12 -13.51 8.22
C TYR A 162 1.16 -12.85 7.21
N ALA A 163 0.47 -13.64 6.38
CA ALA A 163 -0.55 -13.12 5.48
C ALA A 163 -1.76 -12.58 6.24
N ASP A 164 -2.17 -13.26 7.30
CA ASP A 164 -3.29 -12.84 8.16
C ASP A 164 -2.94 -11.54 8.90
N GLU A 165 -1.71 -11.39 9.40
CA GLU A 165 -1.22 -10.17 10.01
C GLU A 165 -1.05 -9.04 8.99
N LEU A 166 -0.45 -9.34 7.84
CA LEU A 166 -0.29 -8.40 6.73
C LEU A 166 -1.63 -7.79 6.33
N LEU A 167 -2.66 -8.59 6.22
CA LEU A 167 -3.99 -8.15 5.79
C LEU A 167 -4.92 -7.78 6.95
N GLY A 168 -4.52 -8.06 8.20
CA GLY A 168 -5.37 -7.87 9.38
C GLY A 168 -6.67 -8.65 9.29
N THR A 169 -6.60 -9.87 8.74
CA THR A 169 -7.75 -10.77 8.55
C THR A 169 -7.79 -11.87 9.60
N GLY A 170 -6.86 -11.89 10.54
CA GLY A 170 -6.84 -12.85 11.66
C GLY A 170 -8.16 -12.81 12.42
N ASN A 171 -8.90 -13.92 12.38
CA ASN A 171 -10.24 -14.06 12.96
C ASN A 171 -10.27 -14.21 14.49
N GLN A 172 -9.13 -14.10 15.16
CA GLN A 172 -9.09 -14.08 16.62
C GLN A 172 -8.21 -12.92 17.06
N PRO A 173 -8.72 -12.00 17.91
CA PRO A 173 -7.86 -11.37 18.85
C PRO A 173 -7.36 -12.49 19.76
N SER A 174 -6.19 -13.07 19.46
CA SER A 174 -5.49 -13.83 20.46
C SER A 174 -5.30 -12.86 21.61
N PHE A 175 -5.77 -13.23 22.79
CA PHE A 175 -5.55 -12.47 24.04
C PHE A 175 -4.08 -12.48 24.47
N ASP A 176 -3.18 -12.87 23.59
CA ASP A 176 -1.74 -12.71 23.75
C ASP A 176 -1.39 -11.23 23.57
N PHE A 177 -1.40 -10.52 24.69
CA PHE A 177 -1.01 -9.12 24.83
C PHE A 177 0.43 -8.80 24.39
N ILE A 178 1.10 -9.69 23.66
CA ILE A 178 2.53 -9.58 23.30
C ILE A 178 2.75 -9.54 21.78
N THR A 179 1.75 -9.77 20.95
CA THR A 179 1.92 -9.66 19.49
C THR A 179 1.91 -8.19 19.07
N ASN A 180 2.90 -7.82 18.25
CA ASN A 180 3.07 -6.46 17.71
C ASN A 180 1.89 -6.05 16.82
N HIS A 181 0.75 -5.72 17.43
CA HIS A 181 -0.43 -5.23 16.71
C HIS A 181 -0.18 -3.89 15.99
N ASP A 182 0.92 -3.19 16.31
CA ASP A 182 1.26 -1.91 15.72
C ASP A 182 1.50 -2.03 14.20
N ALA A 183 2.06 -3.15 13.73
CA ALA A 183 2.24 -3.40 12.29
C ALA A 183 0.91 -3.43 11.52
N ALA A 184 -0.15 -3.95 12.14
CA ALA A 184 -1.48 -4.00 11.52
C ALA A 184 -2.13 -2.61 11.35
N PHE A 185 -1.70 -1.62 12.11
CA PHE A 185 -2.25 -0.26 12.11
C PHE A 185 -1.38 0.73 11.32
N SER A 186 -0.16 0.37 10.94
CA SER A 186 0.74 1.25 10.21
C SER A 186 0.53 1.17 8.70
N SER A 187 0.54 2.32 8.01
CA SER A 187 0.55 2.39 6.54
C SER A 187 1.87 1.92 5.95
N ARG A 188 2.96 2.15 6.69
CA ARG A 188 4.30 1.62 6.38
C ARG A 188 4.60 0.45 7.26
N ARG A 189 4.96 -0.67 6.65
CA ARG A 189 5.29 -1.92 7.33
C ARG A 189 6.66 -2.38 6.94
N SER A 190 7.22 -3.23 7.77
CA SER A 190 8.52 -3.82 7.54
C SER A 190 8.41 -5.34 7.42
N PHE A 191 9.25 -5.90 6.59
CA PHE A 191 9.38 -7.32 6.34
C PHE A 191 10.85 -7.69 6.24
N VAL A 192 11.23 -8.86 6.72
CA VAL A 192 12.62 -9.33 6.65
C VAL A 192 12.76 -10.48 5.66
N ASN A 193 13.85 -10.45 4.91
CA ASN A 193 14.23 -11.48 3.95
C ASN A 193 15.71 -11.84 4.10
N SER A 194 16.14 -12.89 3.41
CA SER A 194 17.55 -13.16 3.25
C SER A 194 18.22 -12.05 2.42
N PRO A 195 19.43 -11.58 2.78
CA PRO A 195 20.19 -10.60 2.00
C PRO A 195 20.38 -11.00 0.53
N ARG A 196 20.37 -12.30 0.23
CA ARG A 196 20.48 -12.85 -1.14
C ARG A 196 19.33 -12.42 -2.06
N THR A 197 18.21 -11.95 -1.50
CA THR A 197 17.05 -11.53 -2.26
C THR A 197 17.05 -10.04 -2.62
N ALA A 198 18.07 -9.29 -2.20
CA ALA A 198 18.17 -7.84 -2.42
C ALA A 198 18.02 -7.43 -3.90
N ALA A 199 18.51 -8.26 -4.82
CA ALA A 199 18.40 -7.98 -6.26
C ALA A 199 16.94 -7.90 -6.76
N ALA A 200 16.02 -8.65 -6.14
CA ALA A 200 14.60 -8.64 -6.46
C ALA A 200 13.83 -7.55 -5.69
N MET A 201 14.36 -7.10 -4.54
CA MET A 201 13.70 -6.18 -3.61
C MET A 201 14.27 -4.77 -3.79
N ARG A 202 13.81 -4.04 -4.81
CA ARG A 202 14.31 -2.69 -5.13
C ARG A 202 13.34 -1.62 -4.64
N PRO A 203 13.83 -0.47 -4.17
CA PRO A 203 12.95 0.68 -3.91
C PRO A 203 12.06 1.02 -5.12
N ASP A 204 10.87 1.52 -4.86
CA ASP A 204 9.82 1.86 -5.82
C ASP A 204 9.25 0.67 -6.62
N ALA A 205 9.76 -0.54 -6.41
CA ALA A 205 9.23 -1.73 -7.08
C ALA A 205 7.89 -2.18 -6.47
N PRO A 206 6.92 -2.62 -7.30
CA PRO A 206 5.77 -3.36 -6.81
C PRO A 206 6.19 -4.66 -6.14
N ILE A 207 5.56 -4.98 -5.01
CA ILE A 207 5.71 -6.25 -4.33
C ILE A 207 4.37 -6.99 -4.36
N LEU A 208 4.37 -8.23 -4.86
CA LEU A 208 3.22 -9.10 -4.89
C LEU A 208 3.42 -10.20 -3.82
N PHE A 209 2.56 -10.21 -2.83
CA PHE A 209 2.62 -11.18 -1.75
C PHE A 209 1.89 -12.48 -2.13
N TYR A 210 2.67 -13.55 -2.26
CA TYR A 210 2.17 -14.89 -2.54
C TYR A 210 2.04 -15.67 -1.24
N GLU A 211 0.83 -16.01 -0.82
CA GLU A 211 0.59 -16.88 0.32
C GLU A 211 0.94 -18.32 -0.04
N SER A 212 2.00 -18.85 0.57
CA SER A 212 2.49 -20.20 0.32
C SER A 212 1.47 -21.28 0.74
N GLN A 213 1.37 -22.37 0.00
CA GLN A 213 0.53 -23.52 0.34
C GLN A 213 0.99 -24.24 1.61
N LYS A 214 2.25 -24.04 2.05
CA LYS A 214 2.73 -24.60 3.31
C LYS A 214 1.85 -24.11 4.46
N SER A 215 1.55 -24.99 5.40
CA SER A 215 0.72 -24.70 6.58
C SER A 215 -0.70 -24.22 6.25
N GLY A 216 -1.29 -24.75 5.15
CA GLY A 216 -2.69 -24.50 4.79
C GLY A 216 -2.95 -23.15 4.15
N GLY A 217 -1.94 -22.52 3.57
CA GLY A 217 -2.11 -21.28 2.81
C GLY A 217 -2.80 -21.49 1.46
N ARG A 218 -3.25 -20.37 0.85
CA ARG A 218 -4.07 -20.35 -0.38
C ARG A 218 -3.33 -20.78 -1.64
N GLY A 219 -1.98 -20.67 -1.65
CA GLY A 219 -1.19 -20.90 -2.86
C GLY A 219 -1.46 -19.87 -3.95
N ALA A 220 -1.60 -18.60 -3.58
CA ALA A 220 -2.03 -17.55 -4.47
C ALA A 220 -1.44 -16.18 -4.09
N VAL A 221 -1.35 -15.27 -5.05
CA VAL A 221 -1.09 -13.84 -4.78
C VAL A 221 -2.34 -13.25 -4.16
N ILE A 222 -2.18 -12.61 -2.99
CA ILE A 222 -3.27 -12.12 -2.14
C ILE A 222 -3.25 -10.62 -1.90
N ALA A 223 -2.08 -9.99 -2.10
CA ALA A 223 -1.91 -8.57 -1.86
C ALA A 223 -0.81 -7.98 -2.74
N VAL A 224 -0.89 -6.67 -2.91
CA VAL A 224 0.10 -5.86 -3.60
C VAL A 224 0.51 -4.72 -2.70
N ALA A 225 1.79 -4.31 -2.77
CA ALA A 225 2.31 -3.15 -2.08
C ALA A 225 3.43 -2.51 -2.93
N ARG A 226 4.02 -1.42 -2.44
CA ARG A 226 5.20 -0.80 -3.02
C ARG A 226 6.35 -0.87 -2.02
N ILE A 227 7.54 -1.23 -2.48
CA ILE A 227 8.77 -1.18 -1.70
C ILE A 227 9.18 0.29 -1.58
N VAL A 228 9.32 0.77 -0.34
CA VAL A 228 9.80 2.13 -0.06
C VAL A 228 11.31 2.14 0.05
N ASP A 229 11.85 1.18 0.81
CA ASP A 229 13.28 1.09 1.07
C ASP A 229 13.70 -0.34 1.41
N THR A 230 14.98 -0.64 1.16
CA THR A 230 15.60 -1.91 1.53
C THR A 230 17.00 -1.68 2.04
N VAL A 231 17.32 -2.28 3.18
CA VAL A 231 18.64 -2.18 3.79
C VAL A 231 19.07 -3.52 4.38
N VAL A 232 20.34 -3.88 4.20
CA VAL A 232 20.93 -5.04 4.90
C VAL A 232 21.40 -4.58 6.27
N VAL A 233 20.87 -5.21 7.31
CA VAL A 233 21.19 -4.91 8.70
C VAL A 233 21.43 -6.19 9.50
N GLN A 234 22.19 -6.10 10.58
CA GLN A 234 22.24 -7.19 11.55
C GLN A 234 20.94 -7.22 12.35
N LYS A 235 20.46 -8.42 12.68
CA LYS A 235 19.20 -8.60 13.43
C LYS A 235 19.14 -7.75 14.72
N ARG A 236 20.26 -7.70 15.47
CA ARG A 236 20.37 -6.91 16.70
C ARG A 236 20.33 -5.40 16.48
N ASP A 237 20.62 -4.93 15.26
CA ASP A 237 20.71 -3.52 14.92
C ASP A 237 19.44 -3.00 14.21
N ILE A 238 18.39 -3.83 14.11
CA ILE A 238 17.11 -3.41 13.57
C ILE A 238 16.52 -2.31 14.48
N PRO A 239 16.27 -1.09 13.95
CA PRO A 239 15.71 0.00 14.74
C PRO A 239 14.36 -0.36 15.36
N ASN A 240 14.11 0.10 16.59
CA ASN A 240 12.86 -0.18 17.32
C ASN A 240 11.60 0.25 16.56
N GLU A 241 11.68 1.32 15.78
CA GLU A 241 10.56 1.77 14.93
C GLU A 241 10.18 0.76 13.84
N HIS A 242 11.16 0.02 13.31
CA HIS A 242 10.93 -1.06 12.35
C HIS A 242 10.46 -2.34 13.04
N LEU A 243 11.00 -2.66 14.24
CA LEU A 243 10.56 -3.83 15.01
C LEU A 243 9.05 -3.77 15.29
N ARG A 244 8.51 -2.60 15.63
CA ARG A 244 7.08 -2.40 15.86
C ARG A 244 6.22 -2.55 14.60
N LYS A 245 6.81 -2.39 13.41
CA LYS A 245 6.15 -2.45 12.10
C LYS A 245 6.42 -3.75 11.36
N LEU A 246 7.18 -4.68 11.98
CA LEU A 246 7.47 -5.98 11.40
C LEU A 246 6.20 -6.84 11.33
N VAL A 247 6.02 -7.45 10.17
CA VAL A 247 4.99 -8.47 9.93
C VAL A 247 5.40 -9.85 10.47
N VAL A 248 6.63 -9.97 10.97
CA VAL A 248 7.23 -11.21 11.49
C VAL A 248 7.45 -11.08 12.98
N ASP A 249 6.87 -11.95 13.78
CA ASP A 249 6.96 -11.90 15.25
C ASP A 249 8.35 -12.24 15.81
N ASP A 250 9.08 -13.12 15.13
CA ASP A 250 10.39 -13.60 15.59
C ASP A 250 11.41 -13.56 14.45
N VAL A 251 12.24 -12.51 14.47
CA VAL A 251 13.31 -12.31 13.50
C VAL A 251 14.39 -13.38 13.66
N ASP A 252 14.61 -13.91 14.88
CA ASP A 252 15.65 -14.88 15.16
C ASP A 252 15.33 -16.24 14.56
N SER A 253 14.07 -16.65 14.58
CA SER A 253 13.62 -17.89 13.96
C SER A 253 13.55 -17.82 12.42
N PHE A 254 13.56 -16.62 11.84
CA PHE A 254 13.34 -16.42 10.40
C PHE A 254 14.53 -16.85 9.55
N SER A 255 15.75 -16.63 10.01
CA SER A 255 16.99 -16.91 9.28
C SER A 255 18.09 -17.38 10.22
N ALA A 256 18.91 -18.35 9.77
CA ALA A 256 20.13 -18.73 10.49
C ALA A 256 21.26 -17.68 10.36
N SER A 257 21.15 -16.73 9.42
CA SER A 257 22.10 -15.63 9.24
C SER A 257 21.82 -14.51 10.23
N ASP A 258 22.87 -13.89 10.75
CA ASP A 258 22.77 -12.68 11.56
C ASP A 258 22.36 -11.45 10.73
N ASP A 259 22.71 -11.45 9.43
CA ASP A 259 22.31 -10.40 8.52
C ASP A 259 20.96 -10.72 7.89
N VAL A 260 20.10 -9.71 7.80
CA VAL A 260 18.80 -9.75 7.14
C VAL A 260 18.62 -8.57 6.21
N LEU A 261 17.83 -8.76 5.16
CA LEU A 261 17.33 -7.67 4.32
C LEU A 261 16.04 -7.16 4.95
N LEU A 262 16.11 -5.98 5.55
CA LEU A 262 14.95 -5.25 6.05
C LEU A 262 14.34 -4.50 4.88
N THR A 263 13.07 -4.79 4.58
CA THR A 263 12.30 -4.15 3.51
C THR A 263 11.15 -3.37 4.13
N THR A 264 11.10 -2.07 3.88
CA THR A 264 9.95 -1.22 4.22
C THR A 264 9.06 -1.09 3.00
N PHE A 265 7.77 -1.25 3.18
CA PHE A 265 6.77 -1.12 2.12
C PHE A 265 5.56 -0.34 2.58
N ASP A 266 4.87 0.26 1.63
CA ASP A 266 3.62 0.99 1.81
C ASP A 266 2.60 0.64 0.72
N ASN A 267 1.54 1.42 0.63
CA ASN A 267 0.57 1.31 -0.46
C ASN A 267 -0.05 -0.09 -0.60
N LEU A 268 -0.20 -0.79 0.54
CA LEU A 268 -0.68 -2.15 0.60
C LEU A 268 -2.19 -2.23 0.38
N PHE A 269 -2.62 -3.07 -0.55
CA PHE A 269 -4.03 -3.42 -0.74
C PHE A 269 -4.23 -4.87 -1.19
N LYS A 270 -5.42 -5.40 -0.94
CA LYS A 270 -5.79 -6.79 -1.24
C LYS A 270 -6.04 -6.97 -2.72
N VAL A 271 -5.66 -8.14 -3.24
CA VAL A 271 -6.11 -8.63 -4.53
C VAL A 271 -7.51 -9.18 -4.36
N PRO A 272 -8.53 -8.64 -5.05
CA PRO A 272 -9.93 -9.06 -4.88
C PRO A 272 -10.14 -10.54 -5.17
N GLN A 273 -9.49 -11.04 -6.23
CA GLN A 273 -9.45 -12.45 -6.58
C GLN A 273 -8.03 -12.98 -6.45
N PRO A 274 -7.72 -13.81 -5.44
CA PRO A 274 -6.40 -14.38 -5.29
C PRO A 274 -5.93 -15.11 -6.55
N VAL A 275 -4.74 -14.77 -7.05
CA VAL A 275 -4.21 -15.33 -8.30
C VAL A 275 -3.39 -16.58 -7.99
N PRO A 276 -3.84 -17.78 -8.41
CA PRO A 276 -3.25 -19.05 -8.00
C PRO A 276 -1.90 -19.29 -8.69
N LEU A 277 -1.07 -20.16 -8.09
CA LEU A 277 0.25 -20.55 -8.61
C LEU A 277 0.21 -21.04 -10.07
N ARG A 278 -0.87 -21.72 -10.45
CA ARG A 278 -1.05 -22.17 -11.83
C ARG A 278 -1.04 -21.01 -12.81
N ALA A 279 -1.71 -19.91 -12.49
CA ALA A 279 -1.73 -18.72 -13.33
C ALA A 279 -0.36 -18.03 -13.36
N LEU A 280 0.37 -18.00 -12.22
CA LEU A 280 1.73 -17.45 -12.17
C LEU A 280 2.71 -18.22 -13.07
N ARG A 281 2.52 -19.53 -13.22
CA ARG A 281 3.29 -20.34 -14.18
C ARG A 281 2.91 -20.05 -15.62
N GLN A 282 1.62 -19.87 -15.89
CA GLN A 282 1.13 -19.59 -17.24
C GLN A 282 1.67 -18.26 -17.77
N CYS A 283 1.84 -17.25 -16.91
CA CYS A 283 2.48 -15.99 -17.29
C CYS A 283 4.03 -16.00 -17.18
N GLY A 284 4.64 -17.15 -16.87
CA GLY A 284 6.10 -17.30 -16.79
C GLY A 284 6.74 -16.58 -15.58
N ALA A 285 5.95 -16.20 -14.57
CA ALA A 285 6.47 -15.56 -13.35
C ALA A 285 7.14 -16.56 -12.39
N VAL A 286 6.80 -17.84 -12.51
CA VAL A 286 7.32 -18.93 -11.67
C VAL A 286 7.54 -20.18 -12.53
N ASP A 287 8.76 -20.71 -12.54
CA ASP A 287 9.09 -21.91 -13.31
C ASP A 287 8.88 -23.21 -12.52
N GLY A 288 8.98 -23.14 -11.19
CA GLY A 288 8.96 -24.32 -10.31
C GLY A 288 7.58 -24.76 -9.83
N SER A 289 7.55 -25.91 -9.14
CA SER A 289 6.36 -26.42 -8.49
C SER A 289 5.94 -25.59 -7.25
N ASN A 290 6.89 -24.84 -6.66
CA ASN A 290 6.71 -24.01 -5.49
C ASN A 290 7.51 -22.74 -5.58
N LEU A 291 6.97 -21.65 -5.05
CA LEU A 291 7.70 -20.41 -4.83
C LEU A 291 8.24 -20.43 -3.39
N VAL A 292 9.56 -20.49 -3.25
CA VAL A 292 10.23 -20.62 -1.92
C VAL A 292 11.04 -19.38 -1.53
N ALA A 293 11.37 -18.53 -2.49
CA ALA A 293 12.13 -17.30 -2.31
C ALA A 293 11.55 -16.19 -3.19
N PRO A 294 11.78 -14.92 -2.87
CA PRO A 294 11.45 -13.80 -3.72
C PRO A 294 12.09 -13.93 -5.11
N VAL A 295 11.30 -13.63 -6.14
CA VAL A 295 11.75 -13.60 -7.55
C VAL A 295 11.36 -12.28 -8.18
N SER A 296 12.20 -11.81 -9.12
CA SER A 296 11.88 -10.62 -9.91
C SER A 296 10.82 -10.98 -10.97
N VAL A 297 9.89 -10.07 -11.20
CA VAL A 297 8.83 -10.17 -12.22
C VAL A 297 8.83 -8.92 -13.10
N SER A 298 8.69 -9.09 -14.40
CA SER A 298 8.63 -8.00 -15.37
C SER A 298 7.28 -7.26 -15.29
N SER A 299 7.22 -6.05 -15.84
CA SER A 299 5.99 -5.26 -15.96
C SER A 299 4.86 -6.03 -16.66
N ASN A 300 5.18 -6.79 -17.71
CA ASN A 300 4.21 -7.61 -18.42
C ASN A 300 3.65 -8.74 -17.54
N GLN A 301 4.51 -9.45 -16.81
CA GLN A 301 4.08 -10.48 -15.86
C GLN A 301 3.22 -9.88 -14.73
N ILE A 302 3.64 -8.73 -14.18
CA ILE A 302 2.86 -8.01 -13.17
C ILE A 302 1.47 -7.65 -13.72
N THR A 303 1.42 -7.07 -14.91
CA THR A 303 0.15 -6.69 -15.56
C THR A 303 -0.76 -7.89 -15.75
N GLN A 304 -0.25 -9.03 -16.23
CA GLN A 304 -1.03 -10.26 -16.38
C GLN A 304 -1.55 -10.79 -15.03
N ILE A 305 -0.71 -10.81 -13.99
CA ILE A 305 -1.12 -11.23 -12.65
C ILE A 305 -2.21 -10.31 -12.10
N LEU A 306 -2.01 -8.99 -12.22
CA LEU A 306 -2.95 -8.02 -11.67
C LEU A 306 -4.26 -7.98 -12.45
N SER A 307 -4.24 -8.14 -13.78
CA SER A 307 -5.48 -8.22 -14.58
C SER A 307 -6.37 -9.39 -14.16
N LEU A 308 -5.76 -10.55 -13.89
CA LEU A 308 -6.50 -11.70 -13.34
C LEU A 308 -7.06 -11.42 -11.94
N GLY A 309 -6.31 -10.70 -11.10
CA GLY A 309 -6.72 -10.38 -9.74
C GLY A 309 -7.86 -9.36 -9.64
N TRP A 310 -8.05 -8.53 -10.69
CA TRP A 310 -9.10 -7.51 -10.77
C TRP A 310 -10.18 -7.79 -11.83
N ASN A 311 -10.12 -8.95 -12.53
CA ASN A 311 -11.00 -9.26 -13.66
C ASN A 311 -11.04 -8.13 -14.71
N ASP A 312 -9.90 -7.56 -14.97
CA ASP A 312 -9.73 -6.55 -16.01
C ASP A 312 -9.48 -7.26 -17.36
N GLU A 313 -10.55 -7.83 -17.95
CA GLU A 313 -10.57 -8.33 -19.31
C GLU A 313 -10.92 -7.22 -20.31
#